data_0fc9ce42c684546c7747438a105b94c3
#
_entry.id   0fc9ce42c684546c7747438a105b94c3
#
_cell.length_a   1.000
_cell.length_b   1.000
_cell.length_c   1.000
_cell.angle_alpha   90.00
_cell.angle_beta   90.00
_cell.angle_gamma   90.00
#
_symmetry.space_group_name_H-M   'P 1'
#
loop_
_entity.id
_entity.type
_entity.pdbx_description
1 polymer ?
#
loop_
_entity_poly.entity_id
_entity_poly.type
_entity_poly.pdbx_seq_one_letter_code
_entity_poly.pdbx_strand_id
1 'polypeptide(L)'
;FTGNGDVLGFGYNNNEPINGIGLGKEATSEVADVGPCITSVIDMRKRANLEDGMTLEEGTAPGPIRGILPGMLAAASRLVGKDTDRGWGDRFRERIREITSFFRGPFYGAVNHTQIYLVMTHDDGNGEMTFDNDTLQVKWKGVGKQEIFNKVSGKLYSATEALGGTKIPNPTWNKAMDYDLVTVHPLGGCGMADSAEAGVVDHKGQVFSGKTGTNLHDGLYVLDGAILPRPVGTNPLLTISALSERACKLIAEQHHAVLDYGFPARKEKDQAPETKPGVQFTETMKGYFSLNEKEDFGKGFDLGKKENSPFEFTLTIRSEDVASLVNVPTHQAGMFGSMTAPALSAAPMTALEGTFNLFIADQNSPDKKKMVYNATLVSQEGKTFYFQGFKDVDNNKGIDVWKDTTTLFITIQEENAKGPVIGKGKLIIEPADFAKQITTMKALNCDSKVEEIQALTSFGKFFAGNVFETYFKNRGKD
;
A
#
# COMPACT_ATOMS: atom_id res chain seq x y z
N PHE A 1 -22.95 10.05 7.26
CA PHE A 1 -21.63 10.05 6.65
C PHE A 1 -21.34 11.42 6.04
N THR A 2 -20.11 11.89 6.18
CA THR A 2 -19.59 13.08 5.51
C THR A 2 -18.22 12.75 4.89
N GLY A 3 -17.92 13.36 3.76
CA GLY A 3 -16.60 13.30 3.11
C GLY A 3 -15.67 14.44 3.53
N ASN A 4 -15.98 15.12 4.65
CA ASN A 4 -15.25 16.31 5.12
C ASN A 4 -15.21 17.45 4.08
N GLY A 5 -16.15 17.45 3.14
CA GLY A 5 -16.19 18.37 2.02
C GLY A 5 -14.98 18.29 1.09
N ASP A 6 -14.34 17.11 1.00
CA ASP A 6 -13.11 16.93 0.21
C ASP A 6 -13.35 17.14 -1.28
N VAL A 7 -12.44 17.86 -1.91
CA VAL A 7 -12.37 18.02 -3.37
C VAL A 7 -10.94 17.86 -3.82
N LEU A 8 -10.73 16.99 -4.80
CA LEU A 8 -9.49 16.93 -5.57
C LEU A 8 -9.59 17.81 -6.82
N GLY A 9 -8.51 18.44 -7.19
CA GLY A 9 -8.38 19.20 -8.44
C GLY A 9 -6.94 19.34 -8.86
N PHE A 10 -6.72 19.84 -10.08
CA PHE A 10 -5.37 19.96 -10.62
C PHE A 10 -5.21 21.34 -11.29
N GLY A 11 -4.09 22.00 -10.99
CA GLY A 11 -3.53 23.05 -11.82
C GLY A 11 -2.50 22.41 -12.74
N TYR A 12 -2.92 22.07 -13.95
CA TYR A 12 -2.13 21.28 -14.88
C TYR A 12 -1.24 22.17 -15.75
N ASN A 13 -0.01 21.72 -15.92
CA ASN A 13 0.93 22.31 -16.86
C ASN A 13 1.27 23.78 -16.57
N ASN A 14 1.42 24.11 -15.29
CA ASN A 14 1.74 25.45 -14.78
C ASN A 14 3.09 25.97 -15.33
N ASN A 15 3.35 27.26 -15.14
CA ASN A 15 4.58 27.87 -15.62
C ASN A 15 5.83 27.35 -14.91
N GLU A 16 5.72 27.04 -13.61
CA GLU A 16 6.84 26.55 -12.80
C GLU A 16 6.72 25.06 -12.48
N PRO A 17 7.83 24.32 -12.29
CA PRO A 17 7.81 22.94 -11.89
C PRO A 17 7.36 22.81 -10.44
N ILE A 18 6.43 21.87 -10.19
CA ILE A 18 5.84 21.59 -8.87
C ILE A 18 6.44 20.32 -8.22
N ASN A 19 6.89 19.36 -9.04
CA ASN A 19 7.39 18.06 -8.58
C ASN A 19 6.37 17.26 -7.77
N GLY A 20 5.09 17.27 -8.13
CA GLY A 20 3.95 16.71 -7.36
C GLY A 20 3.82 15.18 -7.34
N ILE A 21 4.87 14.41 -7.66
CA ILE A 21 4.84 12.94 -7.59
C ILE A 21 5.64 12.47 -6.38
N GLY A 22 4.95 11.95 -5.37
CA GLY A 22 5.53 11.37 -4.16
C GLY A 22 5.88 9.90 -4.31
N LEU A 23 6.37 9.30 -3.24
CA LEU A 23 6.65 7.88 -3.01
C LEU A 23 7.15 7.04 -4.22
N GLY A 24 8.33 6.48 -4.12
CA GLY A 24 8.91 5.61 -5.15
C GLY A 24 9.60 6.37 -6.28
N LYS A 25 9.95 7.63 -6.04
CA LYS A 25 10.82 8.42 -6.89
C LYS A 25 12.23 8.38 -6.32
N GLU A 26 13.20 8.11 -7.17
CA GLU A 26 14.61 8.37 -6.87
C GLU A 26 14.95 9.80 -7.25
N ALA A 27 15.61 10.52 -6.35
CA ALA A 27 16.15 11.82 -6.66
C ALA A 27 17.20 11.69 -7.77
N THR A 28 17.08 12.54 -8.77
CA THR A 28 18.13 12.70 -9.80
C THR A 28 18.66 14.12 -9.71
N SER A 29 19.82 14.38 -10.31
CA SER A 29 20.38 15.74 -10.40
C SER A 29 19.41 16.74 -11.10
N GLU A 30 18.46 16.24 -11.90
CA GLU A 30 17.51 17.06 -12.64
C GLU A 30 16.14 17.18 -11.97
N VAL A 31 15.83 16.29 -10.98
CA VAL A 31 14.51 16.20 -10.36
C VAL A 31 14.67 16.12 -8.84
N ALA A 32 14.22 17.16 -8.14
CA ALA A 32 14.26 17.20 -6.69
C ALA A 32 13.34 16.14 -6.07
N ASP A 33 13.68 15.67 -4.88
CA ASP A 33 12.78 14.83 -4.09
C ASP A 33 11.53 15.62 -3.71
N VAL A 34 10.39 14.94 -3.79
CA VAL A 34 9.17 15.45 -3.20
C VAL A 34 9.28 15.24 -1.70
N GLY A 35 9.33 16.29 -0.94
CA GLY A 35 9.34 16.27 0.51
C GLY A 35 8.04 15.67 1.10
N PRO A 36 7.77 15.93 2.39
CA PRO A 36 6.50 15.59 2.98
C PRO A 36 5.33 16.14 2.17
N CYS A 37 4.26 15.37 2.03
CA CYS A 37 3.01 15.85 1.48
C CYS A 37 2.48 17.02 2.33
N ILE A 38 1.81 18.00 1.71
CA ILE A 38 1.21 19.17 2.37
C ILE A 38 2.30 20.06 2.99
N THR A 39 3.08 20.68 2.12
CA THR A 39 4.10 21.68 2.52
C THR A 39 3.58 23.11 2.43
N SER A 40 2.43 23.31 1.77
CA SER A 40 1.78 24.62 1.65
C SER A 40 0.27 24.53 1.81
N VAL A 41 -0.29 25.55 2.45
CA VAL A 41 -1.72 25.63 2.78
C VAL A 41 -2.24 27.05 2.51
N ILE A 42 -3.40 27.15 1.86
CA ILE A 42 -4.17 28.40 1.78
C ILE A 42 -5.34 28.27 2.76
N ASP A 43 -5.21 28.90 3.91
CA ASP A 43 -6.22 28.89 4.97
C ASP A 43 -7.32 29.94 4.71
N MET A 44 -8.51 29.48 4.37
CA MET A 44 -9.70 30.31 4.16
C MET A 44 -10.84 29.93 5.13
N ARG A 45 -10.54 29.39 6.31
CA ARG A 45 -11.53 28.97 7.29
C ARG A 45 -12.22 30.14 7.99
N LYS A 46 -11.55 31.28 8.14
CA LYS A 46 -12.13 32.47 8.78
C LYS A 46 -13.14 33.15 7.86
N ARG A 47 -14.40 32.77 7.96
CA ARG A 47 -15.54 33.32 7.20
C ARG A 47 -16.65 33.75 8.13
N ALA A 48 -17.52 34.64 7.66
CA ALA A 48 -18.71 35.05 8.42
C ALA A 48 -19.66 33.87 8.62
N ASN A 49 -19.81 33.03 7.61
CA ASN A 49 -20.50 31.75 7.71
C ASN A 49 -19.46 30.61 7.75
N LEU A 50 -19.52 29.76 8.77
CA LEU A 50 -18.63 28.62 8.93
C LEU A 50 -18.67 27.68 7.72
N GLU A 51 -19.85 27.46 7.15
CA GLU A 51 -20.07 26.56 6.00
C GLU A 51 -19.36 27.02 4.72
N ASP A 52 -18.93 28.29 4.65
CA ASP A 52 -18.13 28.84 3.56
C ASP A 52 -16.61 28.69 3.79
N GLY A 53 -16.22 28.16 4.94
CA GLY A 53 -14.83 27.91 5.30
C GLY A 53 -14.24 26.79 4.45
N MET A 54 -12.96 26.94 4.07
CA MET A 54 -12.23 25.90 3.36
C MET A 54 -10.72 26.00 3.62
N THR A 55 -10.05 24.88 3.46
CA THR A 55 -8.58 24.77 3.47
C THR A 55 -8.14 24.16 2.15
N LEU A 56 -7.28 24.86 1.40
CA LEU A 56 -6.68 24.35 0.18
C LEU A 56 -5.25 23.92 0.51
N GLU A 57 -4.91 22.72 0.17
CA GLU A 57 -3.60 22.13 0.41
C GLU A 57 -2.97 21.61 -0.87
N GLU A 58 -1.67 21.60 -0.87
CA GLU A 58 -0.88 20.89 -1.83
C GLU A 58 -1.06 19.37 -1.63
N GLY A 59 -1.22 18.66 -2.73
CA GLY A 59 -1.25 17.19 -2.74
C GLY A 59 -0.14 16.62 -3.59
N THR A 60 0.15 15.34 -3.40
CA THR A 60 1.09 14.59 -4.22
C THR A 60 0.43 13.36 -4.85
N ALA A 61 0.78 13.06 -6.10
CA ALA A 61 0.33 11.85 -6.75
C ALA A 61 1.14 10.64 -6.23
N PRO A 62 0.48 9.52 -5.87
CA PRO A 62 1.17 8.30 -5.50
C PRO A 62 2.02 7.77 -6.66
N GLY A 63 3.26 7.33 -6.35
CA GLY A 63 4.19 6.76 -7.33
C GLY A 63 3.61 5.65 -8.21
N PRO A 64 2.81 4.69 -7.67
CA PRO A 64 2.23 3.59 -8.45
C PRO A 64 1.36 4.03 -9.64
N ILE A 65 0.65 5.16 -9.53
CA ILE A 65 -0.23 5.66 -10.62
C ILE A 65 0.50 6.58 -11.61
N ARG A 66 1.77 6.87 -11.38
CA ARG A 66 2.54 7.82 -12.18
C ARG A 66 2.54 7.57 -13.69
N GLY A 67 2.51 6.29 -14.09
CA GLY A 67 2.58 5.89 -15.50
C GLY A 67 1.35 6.28 -16.33
N ILE A 68 0.19 6.44 -15.70
CA ILE A 68 -1.06 6.82 -16.39
C ILE A 68 -1.28 8.34 -16.41
N LEU A 69 -0.62 9.09 -15.52
CA LEU A 69 -0.85 10.54 -15.36
C LEU A 69 -0.63 11.36 -16.65
N PRO A 70 0.41 11.14 -17.47
CA PRO A 70 0.60 11.93 -18.68
C PRO A 70 -0.59 11.85 -19.64
N GLY A 71 -1.07 10.65 -19.91
CA GLY A 71 -2.23 10.44 -20.79
C GLY A 71 -3.54 10.92 -20.17
N MET A 72 -3.75 10.61 -18.90
CA MET A 72 -4.98 10.96 -18.18
C MET A 72 -5.15 12.49 -18.06
N LEU A 73 -4.12 13.21 -17.60
CA LEU A 73 -4.19 14.66 -17.42
C LEU A 73 -4.27 15.40 -18.75
N ALA A 74 -3.54 14.98 -19.78
CA ALA A 74 -3.65 15.56 -21.11
C ALA A 74 -5.03 15.36 -21.75
N ALA A 75 -5.68 14.22 -21.53
CA ALA A 75 -7.05 14.00 -21.98
C ALA A 75 -8.05 14.83 -21.17
N ALA A 76 -7.93 14.86 -19.84
CA ALA A 76 -8.80 15.63 -18.97
C ALA A 76 -8.71 17.14 -19.22
N SER A 77 -7.51 17.67 -19.50
CA SER A 77 -7.34 19.09 -19.83
C SER A 77 -8.12 19.51 -21.07
N ARG A 78 -8.21 18.63 -22.07
CA ARG A 78 -8.97 18.90 -23.31
C ARG A 78 -10.48 18.72 -23.15
N LEU A 79 -10.92 17.80 -22.29
CA LEU A 79 -12.34 17.48 -22.13
C LEU A 79 -13.04 18.40 -21.14
N VAL A 80 -12.42 18.69 -20.01
CA VAL A 80 -13.03 19.43 -18.89
C VAL A 80 -12.14 20.55 -18.34
N GLY A 81 -10.92 20.71 -18.85
CA GLY A 81 -9.98 21.73 -18.42
C GLY A 81 -10.45 23.15 -18.77
N LYS A 82 -10.06 24.10 -17.93
CA LYS A 82 -10.21 25.54 -18.19
C LYS A 82 -8.83 26.18 -18.15
N ASP A 83 -8.33 26.53 -19.32
CA ASP A 83 -7.10 27.27 -19.50
C ASP A 83 -7.25 28.66 -18.85
N THR A 84 -6.31 29.03 -17.99
CA THR A 84 -6.36 30.25 -17.20
C THR A 84 -5.54 31.38 -17.79
N ASP A 85 -4.58 31.07 -18.65
CA ASP A 85 -3.77 32.06 -19.39
C ASP A 85 -3.92 31.88 -20.90
N ARG A 86 -3.99 32.98 -21.62
CA ARG A 86 -4.27 33.00 -23.06
C ARG A 86 -3.10 33.61 -23.82
N GLY A 87 -2.25 32.77 -24.37
CA GLY A 87 -1.15 33.22 -25.21
C GLY A 87 -0.77 32.18 -26.25
N TRP A 88 -0.38 32.63 -27.45
CA TRP A 88 0.09 31.70 -28.48
C TRP A 88 1.42 31.04 -28.10
N GLY A 89 2.31 31.82 -27.47
CA GLY A 89 3.58 31.31 -26.98
C GLY A 89 3.44 30.39 -25.77
N ASP A 90 2.42 30.60 -24.96
CA ASP A 90 2.11 29.74 -23.81
C ASP A 90 1.59 28.37 -24.26
N ARG A 91 0.58 28.32 -25.11
CA ARG A 91 0.08 27.08 -25.70
C ARG A 91 1.16 26.24 -26.38
N PHE A 92 2.15 26.90 -26.99
CA PHE A 92 3.28 26.21 -27.61
C PHE A 92 4.18 25.55 -26.53
N ARG A 93 4.50 26.27 -25.44
CA ARG A 93 5.28 25.73 -24.31
C ARG A 93 4.56 24.58 -23.62
N GLU A 94 3.27 24.77 -23.37
CA GLU A 94 2.43 23.72 -22.78
C GLU A 94 2.44 22.43 -23.61
N ARG A 95 2.35 22.56 -24.93
CA ARG A 95 2.38 21.42 -25.83
C ARG A 95 3.73 20.69 -25.82
N ILE A 96 4.83 21.42 -25.74
CA ILE A 96 6.17 20.84 -25.61
C ILE A 96 6.27 20.08 -24.28
N ARG A 97 5.76 20.66 -23.18
CA ARG A 97 5.75 20.00 -21.87
C ARG A 97 4.88 18.73 -21.86
N GLU A 98 3.71 18.75 -22.53
CA GLU A 98 2.89 17.53 -22.70
C GLU A 98 3.65 16.41 -23.42
N ILE A 99 4.26 16.73 -24.55
CA ILE A 99 5.07 15.78 -25.33
C ILE A 99 6.24 15.27 -24.48
N THR A 100 6.90 16.14 -23.74
CA THR A 100 8.01 15.78 -22.85
C THR A 100 7.55 14.79 -21.77
N SER A 101 6.41 15.02 -21.12
CA SER A 101 5.85 14.09 -20.13
C SER A 101 5.53 12.73 -20.75
N PHE A 102 5.04 12.72 -21.98
CA PHE A 102 4.66 11.49 -22.64
C PHE A 102 5.88 10.60 -22.98
N PHE A 103 6.98 11.21 -23.45
CA PHE A 103 8.17 10.46 -23.87
C PHE A 103 9.22 10.28 -22.77
N ARG A 104 9.41 11.25 -21.86
CA ARG A 104 10.39 11.18 -20.77
C ARG A 104 9.79 10.75 -19.43
N GLY A 105 8.48 10.60 -19.38
CA GLY A 105 7.76 10.16 -18.19
C GLY A 105 7.27 11.30 -17.30
N PRO A 106 6.54 10.94 -16.23
CA PRO A 106 5.77 11.87 -15.41
C PRO A 106 6.61 12.82 -14.55
N PHE A 107 7.89 12.55 -14.39
CA PHE A 107 8.81 13.44 -13.65
C PHE A 107 9.32 14.62 -14.48
N TYR A 108 8.89 14.70 -15.73
CA TYR A 108 9.31 15.74 -16.68
C TYR A 108 8.09 16.38 -17.35
N GLY A 109 8.22 17.61 -17.81
CA GLY A 109 7.21 18.30 -18.62
C GLY A 109 5.92 18.60 -17.87
N ALA A 110 4.77 18.44 -18.53
CA ALA A 110 3.47 18.88 -18.02
C ALA A 110 3.06 18.27 -16.69
N VAL A 111 3.33 16.97 -16.45
CA VAL A 111 2.99 16.32 -15.17
C VAL A 111 3.87 16.85 -14.04
N ASN A 112 5.16 17.12 -14.30
CA ASN A 112 6.05 17.73 -13.34
C ASN A 112 5.66 19.17 -12.98
N HIS A 113 4.95 19.86 -13.89
CA HIS A 113 4.41 21.20 -13.71
C HIS A 113 2.96 21.19 -13.22
N THR A 114 2.49 20.10 -12.61
CA THR A 114 1.11 19.98 -12.15
C THR A 114 1.01 20.12 -10.65
N GLN A 115 0.26 21.12 -10.20
CA GLN A 115 -0.17 21.27 -8.83
C GLN A 115 -1.38 20.39 -8.58
N ILE A 116 -1.31 19.48 -7.62
CA ILE A 116 -2.46 18.73 -7.12
C ILE A 116 -3.02 19.50 -5.94
N TYR A 117 -4.31 19.76 -5.96
CA TYR A 117 -5.02 20.40 -4.87
C TYR A 117 -5.86 19.39 -4.12
N LEU A 118 -5.73 19.39 -2.81
CA LEU A 118 -6.68 18.81 -1.89
C LEU A 118 -7.40 19.93 -1.15
N VAL A 119 -8.71 19.94 -1.20
CA VAL A 119 -9.52 20.96 -0.51
C VAL A 119 -10.42 20.27 0.47
N MET A 120 -10.46 20.73 1.71
CA MET A 120 -11.46 20.38 2.71
C MET A 120 -12.40 21.57 2.94
N THR A 121 -13.69 21.28 3.08
CA THR A 121 -14.72 22.29 3.33
C THR A 121 -15.88 21.65 4.10
N HIS A 122 -17.07 22.23 4.04
CA HIS A 122 -18.24 21.75 4.75
C HIS A 122 -19.29 21.24 3.77
N ASP A 123 -19.42 19.91 3.64
CA ASP A 123 -20.56 19.27 2.98
C ASP A 123 -21.77 19.18 3.93
N ASP A 124 -22.92 18.75 3.44
CA ASP A 124 -24.16 18.71 4.24
C ASP A 124 -24.23 17.51 5.22
N GLY A 125 -23.26 16.60 5.21
CA GLY A 125 -23.20 15.44 6.10
C GLY A 125 -24.34 14.42 5.92
N ASN A 126 -25.08 14.48 4.80
CA ASN A 126 -26.28 13.66 4.57
C ASN A 126 -26.00 12.33 3.86
N GLY A 127 -24.74 11.87 3.83
CA GLY A 127 -24.40 10.55 3.31
C GLY A 127 -24.94 9.44 4.19
N GLU A 128 -25.58 8.45 3.58
CA GLU A 128 -26.10 7.27 4.26
C GLU A 128 -25.25 6.04 3.95
N MET A 129 -24.76 5.38 5.00
CA MET A 129 -24.01 4.14 4.88
C MET A 129 -24.98 2.96 4.94
N THR A 130 -24.96 2.11 3.91
CA THR A 130 -25.77 0.90 3.83
C THR A 130 -24.90 -0.30 3.60
N PHE A 131 -25.29 -1.44 4.17
CA PHE A 131 -24.61 -2.71 3.95
C PHE A 131 -25.53 -3.61 3.11
N ASP A 132 -25.08 -3.94 1.91
CA ASP A 132 -25.84 -4.75 0.97
C ASP A 132 -24.92 -5.76 0.27
N ASN A 133 -25.32 -7.04 0.24
CA ASN A 133 -24.56 -8.14 -0.35
C ASN A 133 -23.08 -8.16 0.10
N ASP A 134 -22.83 -8.09 1.41
CA ASP A 134 -21.50 -8.03 2.02
C ASP A 134 -20.62 -6.86 1.56
N THR A 135 -21.24 -5.81 1.02
CA THR A 135 -20.56 -4.63 0.54
C THR A 135 -21.09 -3.38 1.23
N LEU A 136 -20.19 -2.61 1.84
CA LEU A 136 -20.51 -1.29 2.35
C LEU A 136 -20.71 -0.32 1.18
N GLN A 137 -21.83 0.38 1.16
CA GLN A 137 -22.14 1.40 0.18
C GLN A 137 -22.42 2.74 0.88
N VAL A 138 -21.94 3.82 0.30
CA VAL A 138 -22.33 5.18 0.69
C VAL A 138 -23.30 5.72 -0.34
N LYS A 139 -24.54 5.99 0.08
CA LYS A 139 -25.60 6.59 -0.74
C LYS A 139 -25.70 8.07 -0.40
N TRP A 140 -25.39 8.92 -1.37
CA TRP A 140 -25.42 10.36 -1.15
C TRP A 140 -25.80 11.11 -2.42
N LYS A 141 -27.08 11.13 -2.68
CA LYS A 141 -27.61 11.72 -3.92
C LYS A 141 -27.35 13.22 -3.99
N GLY A 142 -26.67 13.64 -5.07
CA GLY A 142 -26.48 15.05 -5.39
C GLY A 142 -25.40 15.75 -4.56
N VAL A 143 -24.55 15.03 -3.84
CA VAL A 143 -23.49 15.60 -3.00
C VAL A 143 -22.66 16.63 -3.77
N GLY A 144 -22.15 16.31 -4.95
CA GLY A 144 -21.30 17.22 -5.73
C GLY A 144 -22.03 18.40 -6.38
N LYS A 145 -23.35 18.51 -6.19
CA LYS A 145 -24.17 19.65 -6.69
C LYS A 145 -24.41 20.72 -5.64
N GLN A 146 -23.90 20.53 -4.42
CA GLN A 146 -23.98 21.54 -3.35
C GLN A 146 -23.21 22.80 -3.77
N GLU A 147 -23.72 23.97 -3.36
CA GLU A 147 -23.16 25.26 -3.78
C GLU A 147 -21.69 25.45 -3.35
N ILE A 148 -21.30 24.88 -2.22
CA ILE A 148 -19.94 24.96 -1.71
C ILE A 148 -18.90 24.44 -2.71
N PHE A 149 -19.20 23.35 -3.45
CA PHE A 149 -18.26 22.79 -4.42
C PHE A 149 -18.09 23.68 -5.66
N ASN A 150 -19.09 24.49 -6.02
CA ASN A 150 -18.93 25.55 -7.02
C ASN A 150 -18.01 26.67 -6.51
N LYS A 151 -18.12 27.06 -5.25
CA LYS A 151 -17.23 28.04 -4.60
C LYS A 151 -15.78 27.51 -4.58
N VAL A 152 -15.58 26.24 -4.17
CA VAL A 152 -14.29 25.57 -4.22
C VAL A 152 -13.73 25.58 -5.64
N SER A 153 -14.53 25.19 -6.64
CA SER A 153 -14.12 25.20 -8.06
C SER A 153 -13.64 26.58 -8.54
N GLY A 154 -14.31 27.66 -8.08
CA GLY A 154 -13.88 29.02 -8.34
C GLY A 154 -12.53 29.38 -7.70
N LYS A 155 -12.29 28.92 -6.46
CA LYS A 155 -11.01 29.14 -5.77
C LYS A 155 -9.87 28.37 -6.42
N LEU A 156 -10.11 27.13 -6.84
CA LEU A 156 -9.13 26.34 -7.59
C LEU A 156 -8.78 26.99 -8.94
N TYR A 157 -9.77 27.61 -9.60
CA TYR A 157 -9.48 28.37 -10.81
C TYR A 157 -8.53 29.54 -10.52
N SER A 158 -8.82 30.35 -9.50
CA SER A 158 -7.96 31.49 -9.13
C SER A 158 -6.56 31.05 -8.68
N ALA A 159 -6.44 29.95 -7.95
CA ALA A 159 -5.14 29.40 -7.55
C ALA A 159 -4.33 28.92 -8.77
N THR A 160 -4.99 28.27 -9.73
CA THR A 160 -4.34 27.81 -10.97
C THR A 160 -3.95 29.01 -11.85
N GLU A 161 -4.81 30.05 -11.93
CA GLU A 161 -4.53 31.26 -12.67
C GLU A 161 -3.25 31.97 -12.17
N ALA A 162 -3.03 31.98 -10.85
CA ALA A 162 -1.80 32.52 -10.27
C ALA A 162 -0.54 31.72 -10.64
N LEU A 163 -0.68 30.46 -11.01
CA LEU A 163 0.40 29.56 -11.44
C LEU A 163 0.55 29.53 -12.98
N GLY A 164 -0.39 30.10 -13.73
CA GLY A 164 -0.42 30.09 -15.19
C GLY A 164 -0.51 28.66 -15.75
N GLY A 165 -1.66 28.03 -15.62
CA GLY A 165 -1.88 26.66 -16.10
C GLY A 165 -3.35 26.37 -16.41
N THR A 166 -3.66 25.13 -16.70
CA THR A 166 -5.02 24.67 -16.97
C THR A 166 -5.66 24.07 -15.73
N LYS A 167 -6.74 24.66 -15.21
CA LYS A 167 -7.52 24.09 -14.11
C LYS A 167 -8.29 22.87 -14.59
N ILE A 168 -8.05 21.72 -14.00
CA ILE A 168 -8.79 20.47 -14.22
C ILE A 168 -9.54 20.12 -12.94
N PRO A 169 -10.88 19.95 -12.98
CA PRO A 169 -11.63 19.43 -11.83
C PRO A 169 -11.31 17.96 -11.60
N ASN A 170 -11.73 17.40 -10.45
CA ASN A 170 -11.74 15.97 -10.26
C ASN A 170 -12.42 15.28 -11.45
N PRO A 171 -11.81 14.26 -12.06
CA PRO A 171 -12.37 13.56 -13.22
C PRO A 171 -13.78 12.99 -13.02
N THR A 172 -14.16 12.63 -11.78
CA THR A 172 -15.51 12.14 -11.46
C THR A 172 -16.54 13.28 -11.30
N TRP A 173 -16.09 14.52 -11.08
CA TRP A 173 -16.98 15.67 -10.86
C TRP A 173 -17.48 16.25 -12.19
N ASN A 174 -18.31 15.51 -12.87
CA ASN A 174 -18.91 15.89 -14.16
C ASN A 174 -20.33 15.33 -14.29
N LYS A 175 -21.08 15.81 -15.28
CA LYS A 175 -22.49 15.43 -15.48
C LYS A 175 -22.70 13.93 -15.79
N ALA A 176 -21.75 13.28 -16.45
CA ALA A 176 -21.86 11.87 -16.81
C ALA A 176 -21.72 10.94 -15.59
N MET A 177 -21.02 11.41 -14.57
CA MET A 177 -20.81 10.72 -13.30
C MET A 177 -21.63 11.36 -12.16
N ASP A 178 -22.73 12.03 -12.46
CA ASP A 178 -23.62 12.72 -11.52
C ASP A 178 -22.92 13.65 -10.52
N TYR A 179 -21.72 14.14 -10.87
CA TYR A 179 -20.85 14.97 -10.02
C TYR A 179 -20.34 14.26 -8.79
N ASP A 180 -19.95 12.99 -8.92
CA ASP A 180 -19.35 12.23 -7.84
C ASP A 180 -18.06 12.88 -7.33
N LEU A 181 -17.87 12.81 -6.03
CA LEU A 181 -16.69 13.31 -5.31
C LEU A 181 -15.80 12.16 -4.85
N VAL A 182 -14.56 12.50 -4.52
CA VAL A 182 -13.60 11.59 -3.89
C VAL A 182 -13.22 12.19 -2.56
N THR A 183 -13.32 11.43 -1.47
CA THR A 183 -12.83 11.84 -0.16
C THR A 183 -11.60 11.04 0.25
N VAL A 184 -10.68 11.69 0.93
CA VAL A 184 -9.55 11.08 1.66
C VAL A 184 -9.76 11.15 3.17
N HIS A 185 -10.84 11.81 3.62
CA HIS A 185 -11.19 12.01 5.02
C HIS A 185 -12.64 11.55 5.30
N PRO A 186 -12.95 10.24 5.18
CA PRO A 186 -14.27 9.74 5.51
C PRO A 186 -14.57 9.91 7.00
N LEU A 187 -15.67 10.59 7.34
CA LEU A 187 -16.11 10.87 8.70
C LEU A 187 -17.57 10.49 8.87
N GLY A 188 -18.00 10.30 10.12
CA GLY A 188 -19.38 9.96 10.42
C GLY A 188 -19.75 8.51 10.14
N GLY A 189 -21.03 8.20 10.26
CA GLY A 189 -21.56 6.82 10.23
C GLY A 189 -21.82 6.25 11.62
N CYS A 190 -21.03 6.63 12.64
CA CYS A 190 -21.27 6.33 14.05
C CYS A 190 -21.31 7.62 14.89
N GLY A 191 -22.01 8.64 14.41
CA GLY A 191 -22.01 9.99 14.99
C GLY A 191 -22.33 10.02 16.48
N MET A 192 -21.59 10.89 17.22
CA MET A 192 -21.85 11.15 18.64
C MET A 192 -23.17 11.92 18.81
N ALA A 193 -23.95 11.53 19.82
CA ALA A 193 -25.21 12.19 20.19
C ALA A 193 -25.53 11.98 21.67
N ASP A 194 -26.61 12.62 22.10
CA ASP A 194 -27.11 12.49 23.48
C ASP A 194 -28.03 11.27 23.68
N SER A 195 -28.50 10.65 22.56
CA SER A 195 -29.36 9.46 22.61
C SER A 195 -29.30 8.66 21.30
N ALA A 196 -29.80 7.42 21.35
CA ALA A 196 -29.81 6.49 20.22
C ALA A 196 -30.69 6.97 19.04
N GLU A 197 -31.64 7.88 19.26
CA GLU A 197 -32.47 8.47 18.20
C GLU A 197 -31.65 9.46 17.33
N ALA A 198 -30.62 10.08 17.92
CA ALA A 198 -29.85 11.14 17.28
C ALA A 198 -28.46 10.70 16.81
N GLY A 199 -27.96 9.56 17.30
CA GLY A 199 -26.63 9.05 16.92
C GLY A 199 -26.38 7.62 17.34
N VAL A 200 -25.16 7.18 17.16
CA VAL A 200 -24.75 5.78 17.40
C VAL A 200 -23.98 5.63 18.70
N VAL A 201 -23.23 6.65 19.11
CA VAL A 201 -22.39 6.63 20.30
C VAL A 201 -22.64 7.84 21.19
N ASP A 202 -22.38 7.68 22.48
CA ASP A 202 -22.38 8.78 23.44
C ASP A 202 -21.10 9.65 23.33
N HIS A 203 -21.00 10.64 24.21
CA HIS A 203 -19.84 11.55 24.25
C HIS A 203 -18.49 10.89 24.63
N LYS A 204 -18.48 9.61 25.01
CA LYS A 204 -17.28 8.81 25.29
C LYS A 204 -16.94 7.86 24.13
N GLY A 205 -17.77 7.85 23.09
CA GLY A 205 -17.67 6.88 22.00
C GLY A 205 -18.29 5.52 22.32
N GLN A 206 -19.01 5.37 23.45
CA GLN A 206 -19.68 4.12 23.81
C GLN A 206 -20.99 3.96 23.03
N VAL A 207 -21.21 2.77 22.47
CA VAL A 207 -22.31 2.50 21.54
C VAL A 207 -23.64 2.40 22.29
N PHE A 208 -24.68 3.07 21.80
CA PHE A 208 -26.03 2.94 22.34
C PHE A 208 -26.62 1.54 22.11
N SER A 209 -27.30 1.02 23.12
CA SER A 209 -27.94 -0.28 23.10
C SER A 209 -29.43 -0.10 22.71
N GLY A 210 -29.74 -0.38 21.45
CA GLY A 210 -31.08 -0.25 20.90
C GLY A 210 -31.24 0.98 19.99
N LYS A 211 -32.53 1.25 19.64
CA LYS A 211 -32.88 2.33 18.69
C LYS A 211 -33.33 3.60 19.38
N THR A 212 -33.54 3.56 20.69
CA THR A 212 -34.10 4.68 21.48
C THR A 212 -33.47 4.72 22.86
N GLY A 213 -33.40 5.93 23.44
CA GLY A 213 -32.93 6.17 24.79
C GLY A 213 -31.42 6.27 24.91
N THR A 214 -30.93 6.17 26.15
CA THR A 214 -29.53 6.42 26.49
C THR A 214 -28.78 5.19 27.04
N ASN A 215 -29.40 3.99 26.96
CA ASN A 215 -28.75 2.77 27.39
C ASN A 215 -27.55 2.47 26.47
N LEU A 216 -26.45 1.96 27.05
CA LEU A 216 -25.21 1.70 26.35
C LEU A 216 -24.87 0.20 26.34
N HIS A 217 -24.17 -0.24 25.30
CA HIS A 217 -23.51 -1.54 25.29
C HIS A 217 -22.30 -1.52 26.22
N ASP A 218 -22.16 -2.52 27.08
CA ASP A 218 -20.98 -2.66 27.90
C ASP A 218 -19.76 -3.06 27.05
N GLY A 219 -18.65 -2.35 27.22
CA GLY A 219 -17.38 -2.63 26.57
C GLY A 219 -17.30 -2.37 25.05
N LEU A 220 -18.33 -1.81 24.40
CA LEU A 220 -18.31 -1.53 22.96
C LEU A 220 -18.16 -0.02 22.69
N TYR A 221 -17.05 0.34 22.03
CA TYR A 221 -16.67 1.72 21.73
C TYR A 221 -16.30 1.91 20.25
N VAL A 222 -16.58 3.11 19.74
CA VAL A 222 -16.07 3.61 18.45
C VAL A 222 -15.30 4.89 18.73
N LEU A 223 -14.02 4.95 18.35
CA LEU A 223 -13.11 6.05 18.75
C LEU A 223 -12.35 6.67 17.57
N ASP A 224 -12.74 6.36 16.35
CA ASP A 224 -12.13 6.90 15.12
C ASP A 224 -12.95 8.06 14.53
N GLY A 225 -12.66 8.43 13.27
CA GLY A 225 -13.38 9.48 12.56
C GLY A 225 -14.87 9.22 12.35
N ALA A 226 -15.32 7.98 12.52
CA ALA A 226 -16.73 7.62 12.41
C ALA A 226 -17.63 8.30 13.45
N ILE A 227 -17.08 8.70 14.61
CA ILE A 227 -17.83 9.39 15.66
C ILE A 227 -18.11 10.86 15.38
N LEU A 228 -17.42 11.48 14.40
CA LEU A 228 -17.62 12.89 14.06
C LEU A 228 -18.95 13.09 13.33
N PRO A 229 -19.91 13.88 13.89
CA PRO A 229 -21.25 13.97 13.33
C PRO A 229 -21.34 14.93 12.13
N ARG A 230 -20.25 15.64 11.79
CA ARG A 230 -20.23 16.66 10.74
C ARG A 230 -18.81 16.90 10.21
N PRO A 231 -18.67 17.49 9.01
CA PRO A 231 -17.35 17.85 8.46
C PRO A 231 -16.61 18.85 9.36
N VAL A 232 -15.30 18.79 9.35
CA VAL A 232 -14.39 19.67 10.12
C VAL A 232 -13.86 20.83 9.28
N GLY A 233 -13.89 20.69 7.93
CA GLY A 233 -13.39 21.70 6.99
C GLY A 233 -11.86 21.87 6.99
N THR A 234 -11.14 20.91 7.57
CA THR A 234 -9.68 20.81 7.60
C THR A 234 -9.28 19.36 7.85
N ASN A 235 -7.97 19.05 7.86
CA ASN A 235 -7.48 17.70 8.18
C ASN A 235 -8.01 17.23 9.54
N PRO A 236 -8.71 16.10 9.63
CA PRO A 236 -9.42 15.72 10.85
C PRO A 236 -8.55 15.01 11.89
N LEU A 237 -7.28 14.69 11.60
CA LEU A 237 -6.40 13.89 12.46
C LEU A 237 -6.33 14.38 13.90
N LEU A 238 -6.10 15.68 14.11
CA LEU A 238 -6.00 16.24 15.47
C LEU A 238 -7.32 16.18 16.21
N THR A 239 -8.44 16.42 15.52
CA THR A 239 -9.78 16.32 16.11
C THR A 239 -10.10 14.89 16.52
N ILE A 240 -9.84 13.92 15.64
CA ILE A 240 -10.01 12.48 15.89
C ILE A 240 -9.15 12.07 17.10
N SER A 241 -7.86 12.39 17.07
CA SER A 241 -6.92 12.03 18.13
C SER A 241 -7.31 12.63 19.49
N ALA A 242 -7.74 13.88 19.52
CA ALA A 242 -8.16 14.53 20.75
C ALA A 242 -9.42 13.88 21.37
N LEU A 243 -10.39 13.49 20.53
CA LEU A 243 -11.60 12.80 20.99
C LEU A 243 -11.28 11.37 21.45
N SER A 244 -10.43 10.65 20.73
CA SER A 244 -9.99 9.31 21.11
C SER A 244 -9.21 9.32 22.42
N GLU A 245 -8.29 10.25 22.60
CA GLU A 245 -7.50 10.42 23.83
C GLU A 245 -8.39 10.75 25.01
N ARG A 246 -9.33 11.68 24.82
CA ARG A 246 -10.34 12.01 25.84
C ARG A 246 -11.18 10.79 26.24
N ALA A 247 -11.62 10.01 25.25
CA ALA A 247 -12.41 8.80 25.50
C ALA A 247 -11.60 7.74 26.26
N CYS A 248 -10.35 7.49 25.84
CA CYS A 248 -9.44 6.59 26.55
C CYS A 248 -9.24 6.97 28.01
N LYS A 249 -9.10 8.28 28.29
CA LYS A 249 -9.02 8.77 29.68
C LYS A 249 -10.28 8.45 30.48
N LEU A 250 -11.46 8.72 29.91
CA LEU A 250 -12.75 8.45 30.57
C LEU A 250 -12.99 6.94 30.80
N ILE A 251 -12.58 6.11 29.84
CA ILE A 251 -12.63 4.65 29.98
C ILE A 251 -11.70 4.18 31.11
N ALA A 252 -10.47 4.68 31.15
CA ALA A 252 -9.53 4.34 32.21
C ALA A 252 -10.06 4.72 33.59
N GLU A 253 -10.61 5.93 33.75
CA GLU A 253 -11.25 6.39 34.98
C GLU A 253 -12.44 5.49 35.40
N GLN A 254 -13.27 5.08 34.45
CA GLN A 254 -14.40 4.16 34.67
C GLN A 254 -13.94 2.78 35.16
N HIS A 255 -12.80 2.30 34.72
CA HIS A 255 -12.19 1.01 35.10
C HIS A 255 -11.16 1.16 36.24
N HIS A 256 -11.09 2.30 36.91
CA HIS A 256 -10.13 2.59 37.99
C HIS A 256 -8.65 2.38 37.55
N ALA A 257 -8.36 2.51 36.24
CA ALA A 257 -7.02 2.46 35.70
C ALA A 257 -6.37 3.84 35.66
N VAL A 258 -5.08 3.90 35.85
CA VAL A 258 -4.29 5.15 35.77
C VAL A 258 -3.55 5.15 34.44
N LEU A 259 -3.75 6.21 33.64
CA LEU A 259 -2.95 6.44 32.45
C LEU A 259 -1.65 7.14 32.85
N ASP A 260 -0.54 6.49 32.57
CA ASP A 260 0.78 7.10 32.75
C ASP A 260 1.17 7.87 31.49
N TYR A 261 1.11 9.21 31.56
CA TYR A 261 1.59 10.12 30.51
C TYR A 261 3.08 10.47 30.66
N GLY A 262 3.78 9.89 31.64
CA GLY A 262 5.22 9.97 31.77
C GLY A 262 5.87 9.24 30.61
N PHE A 263 6.27 9.95 29.57
CA PHE A 263 7.11 9.35 28.54
C PHE A 263 8.39 8.86 29.20
N PRO A 264 8.79 7.60 29.04
CA PRO A 264 10.09 7.17 29.45
C PRO A 264 11.10 8.17 28.87
N ALA A 265 12.02 8.68 29.71
CA ALA A 265 13.09 9.56 29.25
C ALA A 265 13.63 8.98 27.95
N ARG A 266 13.55 9.78 26.87
CA ARG A 266 14.02 9.34 25.55
C ARG A 266 15.44 8.85 25.78
N LYS A 267 15.66 7.53 25.84
CA LYS A 267 17.00 6.98 25.79
C LYS A 267 17.64 7.70 24.62
N GLU A 268 18.72 8.42 24.86
CA GLU A 268 19.54 8.94 23.75
C GLU A 268 19.58 7.81 22.76
N LYS A 269 19.14 8.08 21.52
CA LYS A 269 19.13 7.06 20.48
C LYS A 269 20.51 6.42 20.55
N ASP A 270 20.58 5.18 21.08
CA ASP A 270 21.67 4.30 20.70
C ASP A 270 21.81 4.57 19.21
N GLN A 271 22.96 5.06 18.77
CA GLN A 271 23.23 5.52 17.40
C GLN A 271 22.47 4.61 16.48
N ALA A 272 21.53 5.17 15.68
CA ALA A 272 20.62 4.37 14.89
C ALA A 272 21.46 3.26 14.27
N PRO A 273 21.15 1.97 14.48
CA PRO A 273 22.00 0.89 14.08
C PRO A 273 22.43 1.20 12.65
N GLU A 274 23.73 1.24 12.43
CA GLU A 274 24.34 1.66 11.16
C GLU A 274 23.58 0.93 10.07
N THR A 275 22.75 1.68 9.30
CA THR A 275 21.86 1.07 8.31
C THR A 275 22.74 0.52 7.22
N LYS A 276 22.86 -0.79 7.16
CA LYS A 276 23.65 -1.45 6.15
C LYS A 276 22.85 -1.63 4.87
N PRO A 277 23.51 -1.56 3.71
CA PRO A 277 22.83 -1.84 2.45
C PRO A 277 22.16 -3.20 2.46
N GLY A 278 20.87 -3.21 2.18
CA GLY A 278 20.04 -4.41 2.10
C GLY A 278 19.60 -4.72 0.69
N VAL A 279 18.84 -5.79 0.53
CA VAL A 279 18.23 -6.18 -0.74
C VAL A 279 16.82 -6.71 -0.54
N GLN A 280 15.93 -6.41 -1.49
CA GLN A 280 14.56 -6.90 -1.49
C GLN A 280 14.14 -7.32 -2.90
N PHE A 281 13.33 -8.38 -2.98
CA PHE A 281 12.63 -8.79 -4.21
C PHE A 281 11.32 -9.48 -3.87
N THR A 282 10.41 -9.55 -4.85
CA THR A 282 9.10 -10.21 -4.69
C THR A 282 8.98 -11.38 -5.66
N GLU A 283 8.58 -12.53 -5.16
CA GLU A 283 8.38 -13.77 -5.91
C GLU A 283 6.92 -14.18 -5.90
N THR A 284 6.38 -14.59 -7.05
CA THR A 284 5.06 -15.20 -7.17
C THR A 284 5.22 -16.62 -7.69
N MET A 285 4.62 -17.58 -7.00
CA MET A 285 4.60 -19.00 -7.41
C MET A 285 3.19 -19.56 -7.33
N LYS A 286 2.88 -20.46 -8.26
CA LYS A 286 1.54 -21.05 -8.44
C LYS A 286 1.66 -22.56 -8.62
N GLY A 287 0.65 -23.28 -8.18
CA GLY A 287 0.58 -24.73 -8.37
C GLY A 287 -0.60 -25.36 -7.67
N TYR A 288 -0.41 -26.59 -7.25
CA TYR A 288 -1.46 -27.38 -6.62
C TYR A 288 -0.93 -28.15 -5.42
N PHE A 289 -1.80 -28.39 -4.43
CA PHE A 289 -1.55 -29.26 -3.30
C PHE A 289 -2.82 -30.03 -2.93
N SER A 290 -2.67 -31.14 -2.21
CA SER A 290 -3.80 -31.92 -1.74
C SER A 290 -3.73 -32.14 -0.24
N LEU A 291 -4.86 -31.97 0.44
CA LEU A 291 -5.06 -32.34 1.85
C LEU A 291 -5.16 -33.87 2.03
N ASN A 292 -5.35 -34.62 0.95
CA ASN A 292 -5.45 -36.09 0.92
C ASN A 292 -4.09 -36.78 0.72
N GLU A 293 -3.00 -36.01 0.52
CA GLU A 293 -1.65 -36.55 0.37
C GLU A 293 -0.68 -35.86 1.33
N LYS A 294 -0.03 -36.65 2.19
CA LYS A 294 0.82 -36.15 3.29
C LYS A 294 2.28 -36.61 3.18
N GLU A 295 2.60 -37.47 2.23
CA GLU A 295 3.91 -38.09 2.09
C GLU A 295 4.65 -37.67 0.81
N ASP A 296 4.00 -37.69 -0.34
CA ASP A 296 4.60 -37.48 -1.64
C ASP A 296 4.18 -36.16 -2.31
N PHE A 297 5.15 -35.31 -2.60
CA PHE A 297 4.92 -34.00 -3.22
C PHE A 297 4.37 -34.09 -4.64
N GLY A 298 4.79 -35.12 -5.41
CA GLY A 298 4.33 -35.32 -6.79
C GLY A 298 2.89 -35.75 -6.83
N LYS A 299 2.55 -36.76 -6.03
CA LYS A 299 1.18 -37.22 -5.87
C LYS A 299 0.28 -36.10 -5.30
N GLY A 300 0.78 -35.34 -4.34
CA GLY A 300 0.05 -34.18 -3.79
C GLY A 300 -0.27 -33.13 -4.85
N PHE A 301 0.66 -32.84 -5.76
CA PHE A 301 0.42 -31.97 -6.89
C PHE A 301 -0.61 -32.54 -7.88
N ASP A 302 -0.47 -33.80 -8.27
CA ASP A 302 -1.35 -34.45 -9.23
C ASP A 302 -2.78 -34.62 -8.70
N LEU A 303 -2.92 -34.97 -7.43
CA LEU A 303 -4.22 -35.04 -6.74
C LEU A 303 -4.82 -33.64 -6.62
N GLY A 304 -4.06 -32.67 -6.13
CA GLY A 304 -4.53 -31.30 -5.97
C GLY A 304 -5.00 -30.68 -7.28
N LYS A 305 -4.35 -31.02 -8.41
CA LYS A 305 -4.82 -30.60 -9.74
C LYS A 305 -6.16 -31.24 -10.11
N LYS A 306 -6.36 -32.52 -9.80
CA LYS A 306 -7.64 -33.23 -10.02
C LYS A 306 -8.76 -32.71 -9.13
N GLU A 307 -8.44 -32.36 -7.89
CA GLU A 307 -9.34 -31.83 -6.89
C GLU A 307 -9.65 -30.34 -7.07
N ASN A 308 -9.01 -29.68 -8.04
CA ASN A 308 -9.05 -28.24 -8.22
C ASN A 308 -8.68 -27.46 -6.94
N SER A 309 -7.58 -27.87 -6.29
CA SER A 309 -7.03 -27.31 -5.06
C SER A 309 -5.77 -26.50 -5.37
N PRO A 310 -5.90 -25.28 -5.95
CA PRO A 310 -4.76 -24.43 -6.25
C PRO A 310 -4.11 -23.86 -4.99
N PHE A 311 -2.83 -23.57 -5.10
CA PHE A 311 -2.06 -22.81 -4.13
C PHE A 311 -1.22 -21.76 -4.86
N GLU A 312 -1.35 -20.52 -4.47
CA GLU A 312 -0.57 -19.41 -4.99
C GLU A 312 -0.03 -18.56 -3.86
N PHE A 313 1.19 -18.04 -4.00
CA PHE A 313 1.68 -17.01 -3.11
C PHE A 313 2.32 -15.84 -3.87
N THR A 314 2.30 -14.68 -3.23
CA THR A 314 3.14 -13.54 -3.57
C THR A 314 3.87 -13.12 -2.31
N LEU A 315 5.18 -13.37 -2.26
CA LEU A 315 6.03 -13.17 -1.10
C LEU A 315 7.14 -12.18 -1.43
N THR A 316 7.38 -11.24 -0.52
CA THR A 316 8.52 -10.34 -0.55
C THR A 316 9.60 -10.89 0.38
N ILE A 317 10.77 -11.10 -0.17
CA ILE A 317 11.99 -11.49 0.54
C ILE A 317 12.81 -10.22 0.78
N ARG A 318 13.24 -9.99 2.03
CA ARG A 318 13.94 -8.79 2.44
C ARG A 318 15.08 -9.10 3.39
N SER A 319 16.27 -8.63 3.06
CA SER A 319 17.43 -8.61 3.94
C SER A 319 17.87 -7.15 4.17
N GLU A 320 18.03 -6.75 5.43
CA GLU A 320 18.50 -5.42 5.81
C GLU A 320 20.02 -5.28 5.72
N ASP A 321 20.74 -6.38 5.50
CA ASP A 321 22.21 -6.44 5.38
C ASP A 321 22.57 -7.47 4.31
N VAL A 322 22.88 -7.00 3.10
CA VAL A 322 23.26 -7.87 1.98
C VAL A 322 24.60 -8.58 2.23
N ALA A 323 25.51 -7.95 2.98
CA ALA A 323 26.78 -8.58 3.33
C ALA A 323 26.57 -9.77 4.26
N SER A 324 25.68 -9.65 5.25
CA SER A 324 25.28 -10.75 6.11
C SER A 324 24.58 -11.86 5.31
N LEU A 325 23.63 -11.51 4.44
CA LEU A 325 22.93 -12.47 3.57
C LEU A 325 23.91 -13.29 2.72
N VAL A 326 24.95 -12.66 2.20
CA VAL A 326 25.94 -13.32 1.31
C VAL A 326 26.98 -14.14 2.08
N ASN A 327 27.45 -13.64 3.24
CA ASN A 327 28.62 -14.22 3.93
C ASN A 327 28.29 -15.13 5.12
N VAL A 328 27.09 -15.02 5.71
CA VAL A 328 26.70 -15.88 6.82
C VAL A 328 26.13 -17.20 6.27
N PRO A 329 26.60 -18.37 6.76
CA PRO A 329 26.23 -19.68 6.17
C PRO A 329 24.73 -20.00 6.14
N THR A 330 23.92 -19.34 6.96
CA THR A 330 22.45 -19.51 6.95
C THR A 330 21.79 -18.76 5.78
N HIS A 331 22.47 -17.77 5.18
CA HIS A 331 21.96 -16.94 4.09
C HIS A 331 20.49 -16.55 4.30
N GLN A 332 20.17 -16.08 5.51
CA GLN A 332 18.78 -15.86 5.93
C GLN A 332 18.29 -14.45 5.62
N ALA A 333 17.10 -14.37 5.08
CA ALA A 333 16.32 -13.14 4.89
C ALA A 333 14.93 -13.27 5.55
N GLY A 334 14.31 -12.16 5.84
CA GLY A 334 12.90 -12.10 6.22
C GLY A 334 12.00 -12.32 5.00
N MET A 335 10.80 -12.84 5.24
CA MET A 335 9.83 -13.13 4.20
C MET A 335 8.42 -12.77 4.69
N PHE A 336 7.65 -12.05 3.88
CA PHE A 336 6.28 -11.64 4.20
C PHE A 336 5.44 -11.48 2.93
N GLY A 337 4.12 -11.57 3.06
CA GLY A 337 3.19 -11.42 1.94
C GLY A 337 1.89 -12.17 2.12
N SER A 338 1.29 -12.61 1.03
CA SER A 338 0.01 -13.32 1.04
C SER A 338 0.09 -14.67 0.33
N MET A 339 -0.73 -15.60 0.81
CA MET A 339 -0.91 -16.93 0.21
C MET A 339 -2.40 -17.20 0.01
N THR A 340 -2.76 -17.70 -1.16
CA THR A 340 -4.14 -18.06 -1.51
C THR A 340 -4.21 -19.56 -1.71
N ALA A 341 -5.04 -20.22 -0.90
CA ALA A 341 -5.31 -21.64 -0.98
C ALA A 341 -6.78 -21.89 -0.56
N PRO A 342 -7.74 -21.93 -1.51
CA PRO A 342 -9.17 -22.06 -1.18
C PRO A 342 -9.52 -23.31 -0.36
N ALA A 343 -8.71 -24.36 -0.43
CA ALA A 343 -8.89 -25.55 0.40
C ALA A 343 -8.56 -25.33 1.90
N LEU A 344 -7.84 -24.24 2.25
CA LEU A 344 -7.49 -23.90 3.64
C LEU A 344 -8.33 -22.73 4.16
N SER A 345 -8.52 -21.68 3.33
CA SER A 345 -9.27 -20.48 3.67
C SER A 345 -9.91 -19.90 2.42
N ALA A 346 -11.15 -19.44 2.53
CA ALA A 346 -11.86 -18.80 1.42
C ALA A 346 -11.21 -17.48 0.97
N ALA A 347 -10.54 -16.78 1.89
CA ALA A 347 -9.81 -15.55 1.62
C ALA A 347 -8.28 -15.77 1.65
N PRO A 348 -7.48 -14.87 1.04
CA PRO A 348 -6.04 -14.93 1.17
C PRO A 348 -5.58 -14.90 2.61
N MET A 349 -4.60 -15.74 2.94
CA MET A 349 -3.95 -15.79 4.25
C MET A 349 -2.71 -14.89 4.26
N THR A 350 -2.43 -14.27 5.39
CA THR A 350 -1.22 -13.47 5.60
C THR A 350 -0.07 -14.36 6.08
N ALA A 351 1.09 -14.26 5.42
CA ALA A 351 2.33 -14.87 5.88
C ALA A 351 3.00 -13.93 6.89
N LEU A 352 3.06 -14.35 8.15
CA LEU A 352 3.70 -13.64 9.25
C LEU A 352 5.03 -14.30 9.60
N GLU A 353 6.01 -13.51 10.05
CA GLU A 353 7.30 -13.96 10.58
C GLU A 353 7.98 -15.03 9.70
N GLY A 354 7.88 -14.85 8.38
CA GLY A 354 8.48 -15.78 7.43
C GLY A 354 9.99 -15.65 7.38
N THR A 355 10.67 -16.78 7.18
CA THR A 355 12.11 -16.85 6.92
C THR A 355 12.38 -17.50 5.57
N PHE A 356 13.36 -16.94 4.88
CA PHE A 356 13.88 -17.45 3.63
C PHE A 356 15.38 -17.69 3.76
N ASN A 357 15.84 -18.89 3.45
CA ASN A 357 17.26 -19.23 3.45
C ASN A 357 17.70 -19.57 2.02
N LEU A 358 18.71 -18.88 1.54
CA LEU A 358 19.19 -18.96 0.16
C LEU A 358 20.44 -19.83 0.04
N PHE A 359 20.40 -20.89 -0.78
CA PHE A 359 21.55 -21.78 -1.08
C PHE A 359 22.24 -22.39 0.15
N ILE A 360 21.47 -22.78 1.17
CA ILE A 360 22.05 -23.49 2.32
C ILE A 360 22.47 -24.92 1.91
N ALA A 361 23.56 -25.42 2.50
CA ALA A 361 24.01 -26.79 2.29
C ALA A 361 22.98 -27.81 2.82
N ASP A 362 22.69 -28.85 2.05
CA ASP A 362 21.87 -29.96 2.53
C ASP A 362 22.66 -30.77 3.57
N GLN A 363 22.07 -30.97 4.76
CA GLN A 363 22.72 -31.74 5.83
C GLN A 363 23.03 -33.19 5.47
N ASN A 364 22.25 -33.77 4.54
CA ASN A 364 22.39 -35.15 4.10
C ASN A 364 23.24 -35.31 2.82
N SER A 365 23.55 -34.21 2.14
CA SER A 365 24.29 -34.18 0.88
C SER A 365 24.99 -32.84 0.73
N PRO A 366 26.24 -32.68 1.23
CA PRO A 366 26.94 -31.40 1.26
C PRO A 366 27.14 -30.76 -0.13
N ASP A 367 27.10 -31.54 -1.20
CA ASP A 367 27.22 -31.08 -2.58
C ASP A 367 25.90 -30.50 -3.15
N LYS A 368 24.78 -30.64 -2.39
CA LYS A 368 23.48 -30.10 -2.76
C LYS A 368 23.17 -28.84 -1.98
N LYS A 369 22.59 -27.88 -2.63
CA LYS A 369 22.10 -26.64 -1.99
C LYS A 369 20.59 -26.59 -2.02
N LYS A 370 20.00 -25.92 -1.03
CA LYS A 370 18.56 -25.73 -0.92
C LYS A 370 18.21 -24.27 -0.72
N MET A 371 17.07 -23.85 -1.26
CA MET A 371 16.38 -22.66 -0.83
C MET A 371 15.22 -23.10 0.05
N VAL A 372 15.10 -22.53 1.26
CA VAL A 372 14.09 -22.95 2.23
C VAL A 372 13.19 -21.77 2.59
N TYR A 373 11.91 -22.04 2.64
CA TYR A 373 10.85 -21.06 2.94
C TYR A 373 10.07 -21.56 4.15
N ASN A 374 9.89 -20.73 5.16
CA ASN A 374 9.05 -21.04 6.31
C ASN A 374 8.21 -19.83 6.67
N ALA A 375 6.92 -20.02 6.95
CA ALA A 375 6.03 -18.96 7.39
C ALA A 375 4.87 -19.49 8.21
N THR A 376 4.44 -18.71 9.18
CA THR A 376 3.12 -18.87 9.81
C THR A 376 2.07 -18.18 8.96
N LEU A 377 1.02 -18.89 8.58
CA LEU A 377 -0.11 -18.38 7.82
C LEU A 377 -1.28 -18.15 8.77
N VAL A 378 -1.88 -16.97 8.68
CA VAL A 378 -3.08 -16.63 9.45
C VAL A 378 -4.21 -16.34 8.47
N SER A 379 -5.31 -17.08 8.61
CA SER A 379 -6.53 -16.88 7.83
C SER A 379 -7.40 -15.76 8.44
N GLN A 380 -8.34 -15.25 7.67
CA GLN A 380 -9.32 -14.27 8.15
C GLN A 380 -10.23 -14.84 9.25
N GLU A 381 -10.46 -16.15 9.24
CA GLU A 381 -11.22 -16.88 10.27
C GLU A 381 -10.40 -17.13 11.55
N GLY A 382 -9.16 -16.61 11.63
CA GLY A 382 -8.27 -16.78 12.78
C GLY A 382 -7.59 -18.15 12.87
N LYS A 383 -7.69 -19.01 11.84
CA LYS A 383 -6.97 -20.28 11.78
C LYS A 383 -5.51 -20.04 11.44
N THR A 384 -4.64 -20.80 12.06
CA THR A 384 -3.19 -20.75 11.84
C THR A 384 -2.72 -22.04 11.17
N PHE A 385 -1.86 -21.88 10.17
CA PHE A 385 -1.17 -22.98 9.50
C PHE A 385 0.32 -22.67 9.43
N TYR A 386 1.14 -23.70 9.33
CA TYR A 386 2.56 -23.53 9.08
C TYR A 386 2.90 -24.00 7.67
N PHE A 387 3.45 -23.07 6.89
CA PHE A 387 3.94 -23.31 5.54
C PHE A 387 5.44 -23.59 5.57
N GLN A 388 5.85 -24.69 5.00
CA GLN A 388 7.23 -25.02 4.74
C GLN A 388 7.40 -25.37 3.26
N GLY A 389 8.38 -24.73 2.61
CA GLY A 389 8.72 -24.98 1.22
C GLY A 389 10.23 -25.14 1.04
N PHE A 390 10.64 -25.92 0.04
CA PHE A 390 12.04 -25.96 -0.38
C PHE A 390 12.18 -26.17 -1.88
N LYS A 391 13.25 -25.59 -2.43
CA LYS A 391 13.74 -25.87 -3.79
C LYS A 391 15.07 -26.61 -3.66
N ASP A 392 15.21 -27.74 -4.33
CA ASP A 392 16.51 -28.44 -4.47
C ASP A 392 17.29 -27.81 -5.62
N VAL A 393 18.51 -27.39 -5.34
CA VAL A 393 19.47 -26.90 -6.35
C VAL A 393 20.53 -27.97 -6.49
N ASP A 394 20.29 -28.91 -7.43
CA ASP A 394 21.09 -30.15 -7.55
C ASP A 394 22.07 -30.08 -8.73
N ASN A 395 23.19 -30.77 -8.59
CA ASN A 395 24.25 -30.95 -9.59
C ASN A 395 23.91 -31.91 -10.74
N ASN A 396 22.64 -32.31 -10.92
CA ASN A 396 22.29 -33.30 -11.93
C ASN A 396 22.58 -32.82 -13.36
N LYS A 397 23.28 -33.68 -14.10
CA LYS A 397 23.73 -33.47 -15.48
C LYS A 397 22.53 -33.28 -16.42
N GLY A 398 22.26 -32.04 -16.85
CA GLY A 398 21.31 -31.86 -17.95
C GLY A 398 20.50 -30.56 -17.94
N ILE A 399 19.57 -30.48 -18.83
CA ILE A 399 18.73 -29.34 -19.24
C ILE A 399 17.79 -28.78 -18.14
N ASP A 400 17.84 -29.29 -16.90
CA ASP A 400 16.84 -29.08 -15.87
C ASP A 400 17.18 -27.93 -14.86
N VAL A 401 18.22 -27.13 -15.07
CA VAL A 401 18.56 -25.96 -14.18
C VAL A 401 17.37 -25.06 -13.94
N TRP A 402 16.59 -24.82 -14.96
CA TRP A 402 15.38 -24.01 -14.87
C TRP A 402 14.34 -24.66 -13.95
N LYS A 403 14.09 -25.96 -14.12
CA LYS A 403 13.09 -26.69 -13.37
C LYS A 403 13.46 -26.79 -11.89
N ASP A 404 14.72 -27.04 -11.56
CA ASP A 404 15.22 -27.18 -10.19
C ASP A 404 15.14 -25.85 -9.42
N THR A 405 15.44 -24.73 -10.09
CA THR A 405 15.35 -23.40 -9.46
C THR A 405 13.94 -22.83 -9.46
N THR A 406 13.02 -23.37 -10.24
CA THR A 406 11.65 -22.85 -10.39
C THR A 406 10.58 -23.72 -9.75
N THR A 407 10.91 -24.94 -9.28
CA THR A 407 9.95 -25.83 -8.58
C THR A 407 10.14 -25.76 -7.08
N LEU A 408 9.08 -25.44 -6.36
CA LEU A 408 9.02 -25.41 -4.89
C LEU A 408 8.16 -26.58 -4.39
N PHE A 409 8.72 -27.44 -3.59
CA PHE A 409 8.01 -28.50 -2.87
C PHE A 409 7.43 -27.93 -1.58
N ILE A 410 6.13 -28.04 -1.38
CA ILE A 410 5.44 -27.45 -0.24
C ILE A 410 4.82 -28.47 0.70
N THR A 411 4.90 -28.18 1.99
CA THR A 411 4.24 -28.91 3.08
C THR A 411 3.41 -27.90 3.89
N ILE A 412 2.17 -28.24 4.16
CA ILE A 412 1.31 -27.49 5.06
C ILE A 412 1.11 -28.31 6.34
N GLN A 413 1.31 -27.66 7.48
CA GLN A 413 1.12 -28.25 8.81
C GLN A 413 0.05 -27.45 9.55
N GLU A 414 -0.62 -28.12 10.47
CA GLU A 414 -1.61 -27.49 11.34
C GLU A 414 -0.93 -26.68 12.44
N GLU A 415 -1.40 -25.47 12.69
CA GLU A 415 -0.99 -24.51 13.71
C GLU A 415 0.47 -24.04 13.62
N ASN A 416 1.46 -24.95 13.70
CA ASN A 416 2.88 -24.58 13.83
C ASN A 416 3.81 -25.65 13.22
N ALA A 417 5.13 -25.38 13.25
CA ALA A 417 6.18 -26.25 12.68
C ALA A 417 6.25 -27.67 13.27
N LYS A 418 5.60 -27.94 14.39
CA LYS A 418 5.52 -29.26 15.03
C LYS A 418 4.16 -29.91 14.86
N GLY A 419 3.22 -29.19 14.24
CA GLY A 419 1.88 -29.68 13.96
C GLY A 419 1.88 -30.82 12.95
N PRO A 420 0.80 -31.59 12.89
CA PRO A 420 0.67 -32.67 11.91
C PRO A 420 0.67 -32.11 10.48
N VAL A 421 1.31 -32.83 9.56
CA VAL A 421 1.24 -32.51 8.14
C VAL A 421 -0.19 -32.74 7.65
N ILE A 422 -0.81 -31.73 7.11
CA ILE A 422 -2.17 -31.78 6.58
C ILE A 422 -2.23 -31.85 5.05
N GLY A 423 -1.15 -31.48 4.34
CA GLY A 423 -1.10 -31.58 2.89
C GLY A 423 0.28 -31.30 2.30
N LYS A 424 0.49 -31.81 1.09
CA LYS A 424 1.71 -31.59 0.29
C LYS A 424 1.38 -31.24 -1.16
N GLY A 425 2.32 -30.60 -1.84
CA GLY A 425 2.19 -30.24 -3.24
C GLY A 425 3.43 -29.62 -3.85
N LYS A 426 3.26 -29.01 -5.02
CA LYS A 426 4.33 -28.30 -5.73
C LYS A 426 3.81 -26.97 -6.28
N LEU A 427 4.66 -25.96 -6.21
CA LEU A 427 4.45 -24.69 -6.91
C LEU A 427 5.56 -24.49 -7.94
N ILE A 428 5.24 -23.72 -8.96
CA ILE A 428 6.16 -23.42 -10.06
C ILE A 428 6.15 -21.92 -10.27
N ILE A 429 7.33 -21.35 -10.52
CA ILE A 429 7.42 -19.97 -11.02
C ILE A 429 7.28 -19.99 -12.54
N GLU A 430 6.30 -19.28 -13.06
CA GLU A 430 6.14 -19.14 -14.50
C GLU A 430 7.19 -18.17 -15.08
N PRO A 431 7.61 -18.33 -16.36
CA PRO A 431 8.59 -17.44 -16.96
C PRO A 431 8.23 -15.95 -16.90
N ALA A 432 6.94 -15.62 -17.01
CA ALA A 432 6.45 -14.25 -16.88
C ALA A 432 6.58 -13.71 -15.44
N ASP A 433 6.28 -14.55 -14.43
CA ASP A 433 6.40 -14.19 -13.02
C ASP A 433 7.89 -14.06 -12.62
N PHE A 434 8.77 -14.90 -13.16
CA PHE A 434 10.21 -14.78 -12.97
C PHE A 434 10.78 -13.48 -13.59
N ALA A 435 10.36 -13.14 -14.81
CA ALA A 435 10.73 -11.87 -15.41
C ALA A 435 10.27 -10.68 -14.56
N LYS A 436 9.05 -10.75 -14.01
CA LYS A 436 8.52 -9.76 -13.09
C LYS A 436 9.32 -9.70 -11.78
N GLN A 437 9.71 -10.85 -11.22
CA GLN A 437 10.53 -10.92 -10.00
C GLN A 437 11.84 -10.12 -10.16
N ILE A 438 12.51 -10.25 -11.29
CA ILE A 438 13.75 -9.49 -11.58
C ILE A 438 13.48 -7.98 -11.50
N THR A 439 12.35 -7.51 -12.01
CA THR A 439 12.01 -6.08 -12.00
C THR A 439 11.64 -5.56 -10.60
N THR A 440 11.34 -6.43 -9.66
CA THR A 440 11.05 -6.06 -8.26
C THR A 440 12.29 -5.96 -7.38
N MET A 441 13.44 -6.39 -7.90
CA MET A 441 14.70 -6.38 -7.16
C MET A 441 15.19 -4.94 -6.94
N LYS A 442 15.43 -4.60 -5.68
CA LYS A 442 15.93 -3.27 -5.28
C LYS A 442 16.87 -3.38 -4.09
N ALA A 443 17.82 -2.46 -4.02
CA ALA A 443 18.61 -2.25 -2.82
C ALA A 443 17.81 -1.45 -1.79
N LEU A 444 18.18 -1.59 -0.53
CA LEU A 444 17.58 -0.92 0.63
C LEU A 444 18.70 -0.23 1.42
N ASN A 445 18.35 0.84 2.12
CA ASN A 445 19.22 1.52 3.08
C ASN A 445 20.55 1.97 2.45
N CYS A 446 20.56 2.40 1.20
CA CYS A 446 21.76 2.88 0.51
C CYS A 446 21.80 4.41 0.53
N ASP A 447 22.94 4.97 0.91
CA ASP A 447 23.16 6.43 0.97
C ASP A 447 23.57 7.01 -0.40
N SER A 448 23.89 6.15 -1.37
CA SER A 448 24.32 6.56 -2.71
C SER A 448 23.96 5.53 -3.79
N LYS A 449 23.87 5.98 -5.06
CA LYS A 449 23.71 5.07 -6.21
C LYS A 449 24.86 4.09 -6.38
N VAL A 450 26.06 4.46 -5.95
CA VAL A 450 27.21 3.54 -6.00
C VAL A 450 27.00 2.39 -5.03
N GLU A 451 26.52 2.68 -3.85
CA GLU A 451 26.21 1.69 -2.83
C GLU A 451 25.06 0.78 -3.22
N GLU A 452 24.00 1.34 -3.84
CA GLU A 452 22.89 0.58 -4.43
C GLU A 452 23.40 -0.43 -5.48
N ILE A 453 24.20 0.05 -6.43
CA ILE A 453 24.80 -0.81 -7.47
C ILE A 453 25.71 -1.87 -6.85
N GLN A 454 26.47 -1.53 -5.80
CA GLN A 454 27.33 -2.48 -5.09
C GLN A 454 26.50 -3.56 -4.37
N ALA A 455 25.42 -3.19 -3.69
CA ALA A 455 24.54 -4.11 -3.00
C ALA A 455 23.86 -5.10 -4.00
N LEU A 456 23.28 -4.58 -5.07
CA LEU A 456 22.67 -5.40 -6.12
C LEU A 456 23.70 -6.27 -6.85
N THR A 457 24.90 -5.75 -7.10
CA THR A 457 25.98 -6.51 -7.73
C THR A 457 26.48 -7.61 -6.83
N SER A 458 26.64 -7.35 -5.52
CA SER A 458 27.06 -8.35 -4.53
C SER A 458 26.06 -9.50 -4.45
N PHE A 459 24.77 -9.17 -4.32
CA PHE A 459 23.70 -10.17 -4.34
C PHE A 459 23.65 -10.94 -5.65
N GLY A 460 23.71 -10.24 -6.80
CA GLY A 460 23.68 -10.84 -8.13
C GLY A 460 24.86 -11.79 -8.37
N LYS A 461 26.07 -11.42 -7.97
CA LYS A 461 27.27 -12.30 -8.03
C LYS A 461 27.12 -13.51 -7.14
N PHE A 462 26.60 -13.34 -5.93
CA PHE A 462 26.35 -14.45 -5.01
C PHE A 462 25.33 -15.42 -5.61
N PHE A 463 24.20 -14.90 -6.10
CA PHE A 463 23.14 -15.71 -6.71
C PHE A 463 23.64 -16.44 -7.96
N ALA A 464 24.22 -15.71 -8.91
CA ALA A 464 24.75 -16.28 -10.15
C ALA A 464 25.94 -17.24 -9.91
N GLY A 465 26.81 -16.91 -8.94
CA GLY A 465 27.95 -17.74 -8.55
C GLY A 465 27.50 -19.09 -8.00
N ASN A 466 26.52 -19.12 -7.13
CA ASN A 466 25.95 -20.35 -6.56
C ASN A 466 25.28 -21.20 -7.64
N VAL A 467 24.51 -20.59 -8.53
CA VAL A 467 23.93 -21.28 -9.70
C VAL A 467 25.03 -21.82 -10.60
N PHE A 468 26.05 -21.00 -10.93
CA PHE A 468 27.17 -21.40 -11.76
C PHE A 468 28.00 -22.53 -11.13
N GLU A 469 28.38 -22.41 -9.86
CA GLU A 469 29.11 -23.47 -9.14
C GLU A 469 28.37 -24.78 -9.12
N THR A 470 27.07 -24.73 -8.85
CA THR A 470 26.22 -25.93 -8.79
C THR A 470 26.11 -26.63 -10.15
N TYR A 471 25.97 -25.88 -11.24
CA TYR A 471 25.68 -26.49 -12.56
C TYR A 471 26.88 -26.59 -13.53
N PHE A 472 27.95 -25.82 -13.30
CA PHE A 472 29.04 -25.75 -14.29
C PHE A 472 30.44 -26.13 -13.78
N LYS A 473 30.77 -25.90 -12.48
CA LYS A 473 32.14 -26.07 -11.98
C LYS A 473 32.55 -27.53 -11.78
N ASN A 474 31.61 -28.44 -11.56
CA ASN A 474 31.88 -29.88 -11.40
C ASN A 474 31.98 -30.69 -12.70
N ARG A 475 31.91 -30.03 -13.86
CA ARG A 475 32.13 -30.69 -15.17
C ARG A 475 33.57 -31.10 -15.49
N GLY A 476 34.52 -30.78 -14.62
CA GLY A 476 35.96 -30.98 -14.84
C GLY A 476 36.61 -32.05 -13.98
N LYS A 477 35.86 -32.89 -13.28
CA LYS A 477 36.40 -33.95 -12.40
C LYS A 477 35.90 -35.38 -12.73
N ASP A 478 35.49 -35.63 -13.96
CA ASP A 478 35.27 -36.97 -14.50
C ASP A 478 36.22 -37.23 -15.67
#